data_217b09f18e28af01a10b55bbcf8b6e5b
#
_entry.id   217b09f18e28af01a10b55bbcf8b6e5b
#
_cell.length_a   1.000
_cell.length_b   1.000
_cell.length_c   1.000
_cell.angle_alpha   90.00
_cell.angle_beta   90.00
_cell.angle_gamma   90.00
#
_symmetry.space_group_name_H-M   'P 1'
#
loop_
_entity.id
_entity.type
_entity.pdbx_description
1 polymer ?
#
loop_
_entity_poly.entity_id
_entity_poly.type
_entity_poly.pdbx_seq_one_letter_code
_entity_poly.pdbx_strand_id
1 'polypeptide(L)'
;KLNGKPLAVDVAFSHNDIQYPANWLRLSTAEEKTAIGITEVDDPKVYDSRFYWGNGTAKELDDKKETIDGVEVTTLGVKSILKTQVKVTAGTLLAKYDWYVVRKTEKGTAIPSEISTYRDAVRTACDTIEKEIDACSDTAALVTLYDTKEDGTPNMTQYPKDPNSWRIFKKR
;
A
#
# COMPACT_ATOMS: atom_id res chain seq x y z
N LYS A 1 18.47 1.89 -23.94
CA LYS A 1 17.87 2.97 -24.77
C LYS A 1 18.79 3.31 -25.92
N LEU A 2 18.24 3.66 -27.08
CA LEU A 2 18.96 4.21 -28.22
C LEU A 2 18.41 5.61 -28.49
N ASN A 3 19.27 6.63 -28.54
CA ASN A 3 18.85 8.04 -28.70
C ASN A 3 17.74 8.46 -27.72
N GLY A 4 17.81 8.02 -26.46
CA GLY A 4 16.84 8.30 -25.42
C GLY A 4 15.54 7.50 -25.47
N LYS A 5 15.29 6.73 -26.56
CA LYS A 5 14.10 5.90 -26.71
C LYS A 5 14.36 4.46 -26.24
N PRO A 6 13.42 3.83 -25.54
CA PRO A 6 13.55 2.44 -25.16
C PRO A 6 13.55 1.54 -26.42
N LEU A 7 14.43 0.53 -26.43
CA LEU A 7 14.39 -0.56 -27.40
C LEU A 7 13.77 -1.80 -26.74
N ALA A 8 12.86 -2.43 -27.45
CA ALA A 8 12.29 -3.68 -27.01
C ALA A 8 13.25 -4.82 -27.30
N VAL A 9 13.39 -5.75 -26.36
CA VAL A 9 14.16 -6.99 -26.55
C VAL A 9 13.40 -7.90 -27.53
N ASP A 10 14.14 -8.65 -28.35
CA ASP A 10 13.61 -9.56 -29.37
C ASP A 10 12.72 -8.88 -30.45
N VAL A 11 12.96 -7.57 -30.69
CA VAL A 11 12.36 -6.80 -31.78
C VAL A 11 13.47 -6.26 -32.68
N ALA A 12 13.35 -6.45 -34.01
CA ALA A 12 14.27 -5.88 -34.98
C ALA A 12 14.18 -4.34 -34.98
N PHE A 13 15.31 -3.67 -35.15
CA PHE A 13 15.36 -2.21 -35.22
C PHE A 13 16.36 -1.75 -36.27
N SER A 14 16.23 -0.51 -36.71
CA SER A 14 17.17 0.13 -37.63
C SER A 14 17.87 1.31 -36.96
N HIS A 15 19.16 1.46 -37.20
CA HIS A 15 19.97 2.57 -36.75
C HIS A 15 21.07 2.90 -37.75
N ASN A 16 21.19 4.16 -38.18
CA ASN A 16 22.17 4.63 -39.15
C ASN A 16 22.15 3.76 -40.46
N ASP A 17 20.95 3.55 -41.01
CA ASP A 17 20.70 2.75 -42.23
C ASP A 17 21.10 1.25 -42.14
N ILE A 18 21.46 0.78 -40.95
CA ILE A 18 21.77 -0.62 -40.70
C ILE A 18 20.56 -1.27 -40.00
N GLN A 19 20.14 -2.42 -40.52
CA GLN A 19 19.12 -3.25 -39.90
C GLN A 19 19.73 -4.25 -38.91
N TYR A 20 19.25 -4.24 -37.69
CA TYR A 20 19.62 -5.16 -36.61
C TYR A 20 18.52 -6.19 -36.41
N PRO A 21 18.85 -7.51 -36.43
CA PRO A 21 17.83 -8.54 -36.23
C PRO A 21 17.27 -8.54 -34.81
N ALA A 22 16.10 -9.14 -34.64
CA ALA A 22 15.37 -9.14 -33.37
C ALA A 22 16.21 -9.66 -32.17
N ASN A 23 17.03 -10.68 -32.42
CA ASN A 23 17.87 -11.28 -31.35
C ASN A 23 19.17 -10.52 -31.08
N TRP A 24 19.48 -9.44 -31.83
CA TRP A 24 20.77 -8.74 -31.74
C TRP A 24 21.00 -8.18 -30.32
N LEU A 25 20.00 -7.52 -29.71
CA LEU A 25 20.15 -6.98 -28.35
C LEU A 25 20.49 -8.03 -27.29
N ARG A 26 20.03 -9.27 -27.48
CA ARG A 26 20.28 -10.36 -26.55
C ARG A 26 21.65 -11.01 -26.75
N LEU A 27 22.14 -11.06 -27.97
CA LEU A 27 23.40 -11.77 -28.34
C LEU A 27 24.62 -10.87 -28.36
N SER A 28 24.43 -9.54 -28.48
CA SER A 28 25.51 -8.57 -28.55
C SER A 28 26.16 -8.33 -27.19
N THR A 29 27.47 -8.03 -27.21
CA THR A 29 28.24 -7.64 -26.04
C THR A 29 27.88 -6.22 -25.60
N ALA A 30 28.28 -5.81 -24.39
CA ALA A 30 28.13 -4.47 -23.90
C ALA A 30 28.88 -3.43 -24.74
N GLU A 31 30.05 -3.79 -25.23
CA GLU A 31 30.92 -2.96 -26.11
C GLU A 31 30.20 -2.71 -27.45
N GLU A 32 29.65 -3.74 -28.08
CA GLU A 32 28.93 -3.63 -29.35
C GLU A 32 27.68 -2.72 -29.21
N LYS A 33 26.94 -2.87 -28.10
CA LYS A 33 25.80 -2.03 -27.79
C LYS A 33 26.22 -0.57 -27.61
N THR A 34 27.27 -0.33 -26.86
CA THR A 34 27.81 1.01 -26.61
C THR A 34 28.33 1.66 -27.90
N ALA A 35 28.97 0.87 -28.79
CA ALA A 35 29.50 1.37 -30.06
C ALA A 35 28.44 1.99 -30.97
N ILE A 36 27.20 1.56 -30.89
CA ILE A 36 26.08 2.14 -31.65
C ILE A 36 25.22 3.10 -30.80
N GLY A 37 25.70 3.51 -29.62
CA GLY A 37 25.01 4.48 -28.75
C GLY A 37 23.87 3.93 -27.94
N ILE A 38 23.79 2.62 -27.75
CA ILE A 38 22.86 2.01 -26.81
C ILE A 38 23.41 2.16 -25.39
N THR A 39 22.59 2.75 -24.53
CA THR A 39 22.84 2.82 -23.09
C THR A 39 21.91 1.85 -22.37
N GLU A 40 22.46 1.03 -21.49
CA GLU A 40 21.68 0.26 -20.53
C GLU A 40 21.14 1.21 -19.45
N VAL A 41 19.90 1.06 -19.12
CA VAL A 41 19.23 1.82 -18.05
C VAL A 41 18.46 0.82 -17.24
N ASP A 42 18.56 0.95 -15.94
CA ASP A 42 17.74 0.16 -15.04
C ASP A 42 16.26 0.35 -15.37
N ASP A 43 15.49 -0.70 -15.22
CA ASP A 43 14.03 -0.60 -15.27
C ASP A 43 13.53 0.43 -14.26
N PRO A 44 12.49 1.20 -14.59
CA PRO A 44 11.91 2.12 -13.62
C PRO A 44 11.59 1.35 -12.34
N LYS A 45 12.13 1.80 -11.21
CA LYS A 45 11.81 1.19 -9.92
C LYS A 45 10.30 1.19 -9.73
N VAL A 46 9.75 0.03 -9.41
CA VAL A 46 8.35 -0.08 -9.01
C VAL A 46 8.17 0.74 -7.74
N TYR A 47 7.24 1.67 -7.77
CA TYR A 47 6.87 2.47 -6.60
C TYR A 47 5.47 2.11 -6.12
N ASP A 48 5.22 2.24 -4.83
CA ASP A 48 3.90 2.05 -4.26
C ASP A 48 3.06 3.33 -4.45
N SER A 49 2.04 3.24 -5.27
CA SER A 49 1.16 4.37 -5.57
C SER A 49 0.35 4.88 -4.37
N ARG A 50 0.32 4.15 -3.25
CA ARG A 50 -0.25 4.63 -1.99
C ARG A 50 0.56 5.78 -1.44
N PHE A 51 1.90 5.74 -1.60
CA PHE A 51 2.85 6.67 -0.97
C PHE A 51 3.54 7.62 -1.94
N TYR A 52 3.55 7.30 -3.24
CA TYR A 52 4.25 8.08 -4.27
C TYR A 52 3.33 8.45 -5.42
N TRP A 53 3.55 9.64 -6.00
CA TRP A 53 2.93 10.06 -7.26
C TRP A 53 3.63 9.44 -8.48
N GLY A 54 4.90 9.10 -8.35
CA GLY A 54 5.76 8.54 -9.36
C GLY A 54 7.09 8.13 -8.77
N ASN A 55 8.01 7.63 -9.59
CA ASN A 55 9.32 7.21 -9.11
C ASN A 55 10.07 8.40 -8.46
N GLY A 56 10.35 8.28 -7.17
CA GLY A 56 11.05 9.30 -6.38
C GLY A 56 10.23 10.51 -5.94
N THR A 57 8.94 10.61 -6.32
CA THR A 57 8.07 11.74 -5.93
C THR A 57 7.11 11.29 -4.83
N ALA A 58 7.49 11.50 -3.58
CA ALA A 58 6.65 11.16 -2.42
C ALA A 58 5.41 12.07 -2.33
N LYS A 59 4.32 11.52 -1.81
CA LYS A 59 3.15 12.28 -1.41
C LYS A 59 3.41 12.98 -0.08
N GLU A 60 2.72 14.11 0.16
CA GLU A 60 2.75 14.80 1.45
C GLU A 60 2.23 13.89 2.56
N LEU A 61 2.96 13.82 3.68
CA LEU A 61 2.59 12.98 4.83
C LEU A 61 1.45 13.56 5.63
N ASP A 62 1.58 14.83 5.96
CA ASP A 62 0.67 15.55 6.85
C ASP A 62 -0.31 16.40 6.05
N ASP A 63 -1.42 16.77 6.68
CA ASP A 63 -2.46 17.59 6.06
C ASP A 63 -1.92 19.00 5.81
N LYS A 64 -2.22 19.54 4.62
CA LYS A 64 -1.90 20.91 4.24
C LYS A 64 -3.15 21.77 4.27
N LYS A 65 -3.11 22.88 5.00
CA LYS A 65 -4.16 23.87 5.03
C LYS A 65 -3.75 25.10 4.23
N GLU A 66 -4.62 25.52 3.35
CA GLU A 66 -4.43 26.69 2.50
C GLU A 66 -5.72 27.51 2.47
N THR A 67 -5.58 28.84 2.36
CA THR A 67 -6.73 29.72 2.15
C THR A 67 -6.80 30.07 0.65
N ILE A 68 -7.86 29.61 -0.01
CA ILE A 68 -8.13 29.88 -1.42
C ILE A 68 -9.39 30.74 -1.49
N ASP A 69 -9.31 31.92 -2.06
CA ASP A 69 -10.42 32.87 -2.18
C ASP A 69 -11.15 33.17 -0.84
N GLY A 70 -10.40 33.22 0.27
CA GLY A 70 -10.93 33.45 1.60
C GLY A 70 -11.54 32.24 2.28
N VAL A 71 -11.51 31.06 1.66
CA VAL A 71 -11.99 29.79 2.20
C VAL A 71 -10.80 28.90 2.62
N GLU A 72 -10.83 28.39 3.86
CA GLU A 72 -9.85 27.39 4.31
C GLU A 72 -10.12 26.05 3.63
N VAL A 73 -9.14 25.58 2.84
CA VAL A 73 -9.15 24.29 2.17
C VAL A 73 -8.10 23.40 2.82
N THR A 74 -8.49 22.20 3.24
CA THR A 74 -7.56 21.19 3.79
C THR A 74 -7.35 20.08 2.76
N THR A 75 -6.12 19.94 2.30
CA THR A 75 -5.70 18.78 1.50
C THR A 75 -5.17 17.70 2.46
N LEU A 76 -5.78 16.53 2.44
CA LEU A 76 -5.38 15.44 3.33
C LEU A 76 -4.04 14.85 2.93
N GLY A 77 -3.15 14.71 3.90
CA GLY A 77 -1.91 13.97 3.77
C GLY A 77 -2.11 12.45 3.82
N VAL A 78 -1.05 11.72 3.46
CA VAL A 78 -1.09 10.24 3.42
C VAL A 78 -1.47 9.65 4.77
N LYS A 79 -0.94 10.19 5.89
CA LYS A 79 -1.26 9.71 7.24
C LYS A 79 -2.76 9.78 7.54
N SER A 80 -3.41 10.91 7.25
CA SER A 80 -4.84 11.09 7.48
C SER A 80 -5.69 10.15 6.63
N ILE A 81 -5.30 9.93 5.38
CA ILE A 81 -5.97 8.97 4.48
C ILE A 81 -5.84 7.55 5.02
N LEU A 82 -4.64 7.13 5.43
CA LEU A 82 -4.39 5.79 5.97
C LEU A 82 -5.13 5.56 7.29
N LYS A 83 -5.11 6.53 8.21
CA LYS A 83 -5.87 6.43 9.48
C LYS A 83 -7.38 6.34 9.23
N THR A 84 -7.89 7.02 8.23
CA THR A 84 -9.29 6.88 7.83
C THR A 84 -9.61 5.45 7.36
N GLN A 85 -8.74 4.84 6.56
CA GLN A 85 -8.89 3.44 6.12
C GLN A 85 -8.83 2.46 7.30
N VAL A 86 -7.93 2.68 8.26
CA VAL A 86 -7.83 1.89 9.50
C VAL A 86 -9.13 1.94 10.28
N LYS A 87 -9.71 3.13 10.49
CA LYS A 87 -11.00 3.31 11.17
C LYS A 87 -12.16 2.64 10.44
N VAL A 88 -12.21 2.76 9.12
CA VAL A 88 -13.22 2.08 8.29
C VAL A 88 -13.13 0.56 8.45
N THR A 89 -11.90 0.01 8.45
CA THR A 89 -11.66 -1.42 8.66
C THR A 89 -12.14 -1.85 10.04
N ALA A 90 -11.75 -1.13 11.10
CA ALA A 90 -12.20 -1.40 12.47
C ALA A 90 -13.74 -1.36 12.58
N GLY A 91 -14.36 -0.34 11.99
CA GLY A 91 -15.83 -0.20 11.93
C GLY A 91 -16.47 -1.42 11.26
N THR A 92 -15.96 -1.88 10.15
CA THR A 92 -16.45 -3.08 9.44
C THR A 92 -16.34 -4.34 10.30
N LEU A 93 -15.24 -4.52 11.02
CA LEU A 93 -15.04 -5.66 11.92
C LEU A 93 -16.01 -5.61 13.11
N LEU A 94 -16.24 -4.44 13.69
CA LEU A 94 -17.15 -4.24 14.82
C LEU A 94 -18.62 -4.38 14.44
N ALA A 95 -19.01 -3.93 13.26
CA ALA A 95 -20.40 -3.93 12.78
C ALA A 95 -21.04 -5.32 12.76
N LYS A 96 -20.23 -6.38 12.49
CA LYS A 96 -20.70 -7.78 12.53
C LYS A 96 -21.33 -8.17 13.85
N TYR A 97 -20.95 -7.51 14.94
CA TYR A 97 -21.33 -7.86 16.31
C TYR A 97 -22.15 -6.77 17.01
N ASP A 98 -22.55 -5.70 16.31
CA ASP A 98 -23.32 -4.60 16.89
C ASP A 98 -24.71 -5.04 17.37
N TRP A 99 -25.30 -6.02 16.70
CA TRP A 99 -26.56 -6.61 17.13
C TRP A 99 -26.52 -7.20 18.55
N TYR A 100 -25.35 -7.66 19.05
CA TYR A 100 -25.22 -8.10 20.44
C TYR A 100 -25.36 -6.93 21.42
N VAL A 101 -24.86 -5.74 21.05
CA VAL A 101 -24.97 -4.53 21.85
C VAL A 101 -26.43 -4.09 21.92
N VAL A 102 -27.11 -4.06 20.76
CA VAL A 102 -28.55 -3.72 20.69
C VAL A 102 -29.35 -4.71 21.53
N ARG A 103 -29.14 -6.03 21.37
CA ARG A 103 -29.83 -7.06 22.15
C ARG A 103 -29.59 -6.92 23.66
N LYS A 104 -28.37 -6.56 24.08
CA LYS A 104 -28.07 -6.32 25.49
C LYS A 104 -28.90 -5.14 26.03
N THR A 105 -29.00 -4.06 25.25
CA THR A 105 -29.74 -2.87 25.63
C THR A 105 -31.26 -3.13 25.71
N GLU A 106 -31.82 -3.85 24.72
CA GLU A 106 -33.26 -4.09 24.61
C GLU A 106 -33.76 -5.22 25.53
N LYS A 107 -32.96 -6.29 25.69
CA LYS A 107 -33.39 -7.52 26.35
C LYS A 107 -32.58 -7.85 27.61
N GLY A 108 -31.59 -7.06 27.97
CA GLY A 108 -30.69 -7.37 29.08
C GLY A 108 -29.79 -8.60 28.86
N THR A 109 -29.78 -9.21 27.66
CA THR A 109 -29.00 -10.41 27.37
C THR A 109 -27.49 -10.07 27.28
N ALA A 110 -26.67 -10.66 28.11
CA ALA A 110 -25.23 -10.40 28.12
C ALA A 110 -24.56 -10.67 26.76
N ILE A 111 -23.58 -9.86 26.41
CA ILE A 111 -22.70 -10.11 25.25
C ILE A 111 -21.78 -11.31 25.64
N PRO A 112 -21.62 -12.32 24.78
CA PRO A 112 -20.64 -13.38 25.02
C PRO A 112 -19.25 -12.79 25.26
N SER A 113 -18.52 -13.32 26.24
CA SER A 113 -17.20 -12.78 26.64
C SER A 113 -16.20 -12.79 25.47
N GLU A 114 -16.21 -13.83 24.63
CA GLU A 114 -15.37 -13.92 23.44
C GLU A 114 -15.59 -12.77 22.46
N ILE A 115 -16.86 -12.33 22.29
CA ILE A 115 -17.23 -11.23 21.42
C ILE A 115 -16.82 -9.89 22.05
N SER A 116 -17.01 -9.73 23.35
CA SER A 116 -16.56 -8.53 24.07
C SER A 116 -15.04 -8.36 23.95
N THR A 117 -14.28 -9.42 24.26
CA THR A 117 -12.81 -9.44 24.13
C THR A 117 -12.35 -9.14 22.71
N TYR A 118 -12.99 -9.74 21.69
CA TYR A 118 -12.68 -9.46 20.29
C TYR A 118 -12.91 -7.98 19.94
N ARG A 119 -14.05 -7.41 20.32
CA ARG A 119 -14.38 -6.00 20.06
C ARG A 119 -13.36 -5.06 20.70
N ASP A 120 -12.93 -5.35 21.92
CA ASP A 120 -11.93 -4.53 22.61
C ASP A 120 -10.56 -4.67 21.97
N ALA A 121 -10.18 -5.89 21.54
CA ALA A 121 -8.95 -6.12 20.79
C ALA A 121 -8.94 -5.41 19.43
N VAL A 122 -10.08 -5.34 18.72
CA VAL A 122 -10.19 -4.56 17.47
C VAL A 122 -9.96 -3.07 17.70
N ARG A 123 -10.53 -2.48 18.77
CA ARG A 123 -10.31 -1.06 19.12
C ARG A 123 -8.86 -0.80 19.47
N THR A 124 -8.27 -1.66 20.32
CA THR A 124 -6.86 -1.55 20.70
C THR A 124 -5.93 -1.65 19.49
N ALA A 125 -6.19 -2.59 18.57
CA ALA A 125 -5.42 -2.69 17.33
C ALA A 125 -5.56 -1.44 16.46
N CYS A 126 -6.77 -0.90 16.32
CA CYS A 126 -7.02 0.35 15.59
C CYS A 126 -6.17 1.50 16.15
N ASP A 127 -6.25 1.72 17.46
CA ASP A 127 -5.49 2.78 18.15
C ASP A 127 -3.97 2.59 18.02
N THR A 128 -3.51 1.35 18.06
CA THR A 128 -2.07 1.01 17.90
C THR A 128 -1.61 1.30 16.48
N ILE A 129 -2.35 0.85 15.46
CA ILE A 129 -2.04 1.09 14.05
C ILE A 129 -2.01 2.61 13.75
N GLU A 130 -2.97 3.38 14.28
CA GLU A 130 -2.95 4.83 14.12
C GLU A 130 -1.68 5.47 14.70
N LYS A 131 -1.23 5.01 15.89
CA LYS A 131 0.02 5.47 16.51
C LYS A 131 1.26 5.07 15.69
N GLU A 132 1.29 3.86 15.14
CA GLU A 132 2.36 3.39 14.27
C GLU A 132 2.47 4.27 13.00
N ILE A 133 1.33 4.63 12.39
CA ILE A 133 1.28 5.55 11.24
C ILE A 133 1.77 6.95 11.65
N ASP A 134 1.31 7.48 12.78
CA ASP A 134 1.71 8.82 13.25
C ASP A 134 3.21 8.88 13.59
N ALA A 135 3.80 7.79 14.08
CA ALA A 135 5.21 7.68 14.39
C ALA A 135 6.14 7.69 13.17
N CYS A 136 5.63 7.44 11.97
CA CYS A 136 6.43 7.49 10.76
C CYS A 136 6.88 8.93 10.46
N SER A 137 8.18 9.16 10.39
CA SER A 137 8.78 10.48 10.14
C SER A 137 8.78 10.85 8.66
N ASP A 138 8.76 9.87 7.77
CA ASP A 138 8.87 10.04 6.34
C ASP A 138 8.15 8.92 5.55
N THR A 139 8.09 9.08 4.25
CA THR A 139 7.43 8.11 3.35
C THR A 139 8.12 6.75 3.35
N ALA A 140 9.43 6.68 3.55
CA ALA A 140 10.16 5.41 3.59
C ALA A 140 9.78 4.60 4.84
N ALA A 141 9.60 5.28 5.98
CA ALA A 141 9.10 4.67 7.21
C ALA A 141 7.69 4.10 7.03
N LEU A 142 6.79 4.82 6.31
CA LEU A 142 5.47 4.31 5.98
C LEU A 142 5.52 3.08 5.06
N VAL A 143 6.38 3.09 4.03
CA VAL A 143 6.57 1.93 3.16
C VAL A 143 7.01 0.73 4.00
N THR A 144 8.01 0.92 4.86
CA THR A 144 8.50 -0.13 5.76
C THR A 144 7.40 -0.65 6.69
N LEU A 145 6.57 0.23 7.27
CA LEU A 145 5.46 -0.16 8.15
C LEU A 145 4.45 -1.07 7.43
N TYR A 146 4.18 -0.79 6.14
CA TYR A 146 3.22 -1.55 5.32
C TYR A 146 3.84 -2.76 4.61
N ASP A 147 5.13 -2.99 4.77
CA ASP A 147 5.85 -4.15 4.24
C ASP A 147 5.83 -5.32 5.23
N THR A 148 6.42 -6.43 4.82
CA THR A 148 6.59 -7.63 5.64
C THR A 148 8.06 -7.83 5.99
N LYS A 149 8.32 -8.42 7.15
CA LYS A 149 9.64 -8.87 7.58
C LYS A 149 10.14 -10.01 6.68
N GLU A 150 11.41 -10.34 6.79
CA GLU A 150 12.02 -11.47 6.07
C GLU A 150 11.33 -12.81 6.35
N ASP A 151 10.74 -12.98 7.53
CA ASP A 151 9.97 -14.16 7.92
C ASP A 151 8.52 -14.16 7.40
N GLY A 152 8.14 -13.14 6.60
CA GLY A 152 6.80 -12.97 6.05
C GLY A 152 5.77 -12.40 7.02
N THR A 153 6.15 -12.04 8.24
CA THR A 153 5.23 -11.38 9.18
C THR A 153 5.09 -9.89 8.87
N PRO A 154 3.87 -9.30 8.99
CA PRO A 154 3.69 -7.86 8.80
C PRO A 154 4.48 -7.03 9.82
N ASN A 155 5.01 -5.88 9.40
CA ASN A 155 5.62 -4.91 10.32
C ASN A 155 4.55 -4.20 11.15
N MET A 156 3.43 -3.87 10.52
CA MET A 156 2.30 -3.19 11.14
C MET A 156 1.48 -4.14 12.03
N THR A 157 0.98 -3.65 13.14
CA THR A 157 0.00 -4.36 13.99
C THR A 157 -1.18 -4.88 13.17
N GLN A 158 -1.59 -6.12 13.45
CA GLN A 158 -2.70 -6.76 12.75
C GLN A 158 -3.96 -6.77 13.62
N TYR A 159 -5.12 -6.70 12.96
CA TYR A 159 -6.39 -6.92 13.66
C TYR A 159 -6.51 -8.37 14.15
N PRO A 160 -7.21 -8.59 15.29
CA PRO A 160 -7.41 -9.93 15.81
C PRO A 160 -8.22 -10.79 14.84
N LYS A 161 -7.98 -12.10 14.87
CA LYS A 161 -8.79 -13.05 14.09
C LYS A 161 -10.22 -13.06 14.60
N ASP A 162 -11.19 -13.04 13.67
CA ASP A 162 -12.60 -13.13 13.97
C ASP A 162 -12.92 -14.46 14.71
N PRO A 163 -13.50 -14.43 15.92
CA PRO A 163 -13.80 -15.64 16.69
C PRO A 163 -14.78 -16.59 16.00
N ASN A 164 -15.57 -16.08 15.05
CA ASN A 164 -16.52 -16.89 14.28
C ASN A 164 -16.03 -17.22 12.84
N SER A 165 -14.80 -16.93 12.48
CA SER A 165 -14.27 -17.17 11.13
C SER A 165 -14.36 -18.64 10.69
N TRP A 166 -14.25 -19.60 11.61
CA TRP A 166 -14.36 -21.04 11.35
C TRP A 166 -15.79 -21.55 11.11
N ARG A 167 -16.83 -20.79 11.52
CA ARG A 167 -18.25 -21.21 11.34
C ARG A 167 -18.72 -21.11 9.90
N ILE A 168 -18.03 -20.32 9.07
CA ILE A 168 -18.38 -20.14 7.64
C ILE A 168 -18.11 -21.42 6.84
N PHE A 169 -17.15 -22.24 7.26
CA PHE A 169 -16.77 -23.48 6.57
C PHE A 169 -17.55 -24.74 6.98
N LYS A 170 -18.43 -24.66 8.01
CA LYS A 170 -19.23 -25.79 8.49
C LYS A 170 -20.66 -25.87 7.92
N LYS A 171 -21.04 -24.97 7.01
CA LYS A 171 -22.36 -24.99 6.35
C LYS A 171 -22.25 -25.48 4.90
N ARG A 172 -21.53 -26.57 4.65
CA ARG A 172 -21.64 -27.35 3.41
C ARG A 172 -21.79 -28.79 3.74
#